data_40691c8cdd6ea42886493a23acb5a3b9
#
_entry.id   40691c8cdd6ea42886493a23acb5a3b9
#
_cell.length_a   1.000
_cell.length_b   1.000
_cell.length_c   1.000
_cell.angle_alpha   90.00
_cell.angle_beta   90.00
_cell.angle_gamma   90.00
#
_symmetry.space_group_name_H-M   'P 1'
#
loop_
_entity.id
_entity.type
_entity.pdbx_description
1 polymer ?
#
loop_
_entity_poly.entity_id
_entity_poly.type
_entity_poly.pdbx_seq_one_letter_code
_entity_poly.pdbx_strand_id
1 'polypeptide(L)'
;MYTQKSLPRIDALGSRQLLLELFPDLCTVPSPLKPAAVRERPTRFRALDVGAGIGRVTRDVLLHLVQDVVLVEPVEKYIQEAWSRAQFQDNPVLDQESIDAEDETLEEIDFRVAWKGIQEKRTSVTLIQSTHQSLDPSNPLSSTRFIGRVGHKPSPNELEDIDSKFDLIWCQWSLGHLSNPDLVLFLGRAKQALRGPEGVIVIKENVCIEIGGSTTGGVVFDDQDSSLTRCVEV
;
A
#
# COMPACT_ATOMS: atom_id res chain seq x y z
N MET A 1 25.94 9.74 -9.64
CA MET A 1 25.00 10.61 -8.93
C MET A 1 23.60 10.20 -9.35
N TYR A 2 22.89 9.41 -8.54
CA TYR A 2 21.51 9.01 -8.85
C TYR A 2 20.63 10.26 -8.72
N THR A 3 19.93 10.62 -9.77
CA THR A 3 18.99 11.74 -9.72
C THR A 3 17.84 11.38 -8.81
N GLN A 4 17.35 12.30 -7.99
CA GLN A 4 16.23 12.13 -7.05
C GLN A 4 14.98 11.51 -7.70
N LYS A 5 14.84 11.61 -9.02
CA LYS A 5 13.75 11.00 -9.83
C LYS A 5 13.85 9.48 -10.00
N SER A 6 15.02 8.86 -9.78
CA SER A 6 15.19 7.40 -9.95
C SER A 6 14.82 6.58 -8.70
N LEU A 7 14.85 7.19 -7.52
CA LEU A 7 14.60 6.51 -6.24
C LEU A 7 13.21 5.85 -6.14
N PRO A 8 12.09 6.53 -6.47
CA PRO A 8 10.77 5.90 -6.39
C PRO A 8 10.63 4.67 -7.29
N ARG A 9 11.27 4.70 -8.47
CA ARG A 9 11.23 3.57 -9.41
C ARG A 9 12.06 2.38 -8.91
N ILE A 10 13.23 2.62 -8.37
CA ILE A 10 14.09 1.56 -7.80
C ILE A 10 13.40 0.95 -6.58
N ASP A 11 12.82 1.78 -5.73
CA ASP A 11 12.01 1.37 -4.58
C ASP A 11 10.86 0.46 -4.97
N ALA A 12 10.08 0.84 -6.00
CA ALA A 12 8.96 0.05 -6.49
C ALA A 12 9.40 -1.30 -7.08
N LEU A 13 10.49 -1.32 -7.86
CA LEU A 13 11.02 -2.56 -8.43
C LEU A 13 11.53 -3.52 -7.35
N GLY A 14 12.28 -3.03 -6.37
CA GLY A 14 12.74 -3.83 -5.23
C GLY A 14 11.59 -4.37 -4.38
N SER A 15 10.54 -3.56 -4.18
CA SER A 15 9.34 -3.98 -3.46
C SER A 15 8.56 -5.08 -4.21
N ARG A 16 8.43 -4.98 -5.54
CA ARG A 16 7.81 -6.04 -6.37
C ARG A 16 8.64 -7.33 -6.33
N GLN A 17 9.97 -7.23 -6.39
CA GLN A 17 10.86 -8.39 -6.28
C GLN A 17 10.68 -9.08 -4.93
N LEU A 18 10.69 -8.34 -3.83
CA LEU A 18 10.43 -8.87 -2.49
C LEU A 18 9.09 -9.62 -2.43
N LEU A 19 8.02 -9.05 -3.00
CA LEU A 19 6.71 -9.72 -3.03
C LEU A 19 6.73 -11.02 -3.82
N LEU A 20 7.45 -11.10 -4.93
CA LEU A 20 7.60 -12.33 -5.72
C LEU A 20 8.47 -13.38 -5.05
N GLU A 21 9.39 -12.97 -4.17
CA GLU A 21 10.17 -13.87 -3.32
C GLU A 21 9.32 -14.44 -2.18
N LEU A 22 8.50 -13.60 -1.53
CA LEU A 22 7.60 -14.00 -0.45
C LEU A 22 6.42 -14.84 -0.96
N PHE A 23 5.91 -14.50 -2.13
CA PHE A 23 4.74 -15.12 -2.76
C PHE A 23 5.03 -15.51 -4.22
N PRO A 24 5.80 -16.58 -4.46
CA PRO A 24 6.17 -17.00 -5.82
C PRO A 24 4.99 -17.27 -6.74
N ASP A 25 3.84 -17.63 -6.19
CA ASP A 25 2.59 -17.88 -6.93
C ASP A 25 1.98 -16.61 -7.56
N LEU A 26 2.43 -15.41 -7.18
CA LEU A 26 2.04 -14.15 -7.82
C LEU A 26 2.76 -13.93 -9.17
N CYS A 27 3.80 -14.70 -9.44
CA CYS A 27 4.50 -14.65 -10.74
C CYS A 27 3.65 -15.28 -11.82
N THR A 28 3.18 -14.47 -12.79
CA THR A 28 2.39 -14.92 -13.95
C THR A 28 3.25 -15.17 -15.19
N VAL A 29 4.56 -14.91 -15.11
CA VAL A 29 5.49 -15.09 -16.22
C VAL A 29 5.99 -16.53 -16.22
N PRO A 30 5.70 -17.34 -17.26
CA PRO A 30 6.22 -18.70 -17.37
C PRO A 30 7.74 -18.65 -17.52
N SER A 31 8.44 -19.51 -16.78
CA SER A 31 9.89 -19.69 -16.90
C SER A 31 10.17 -21.12 -17.35
N PRO A 32 11.15 -21.37 -18.24
CA PRO A 32 11.57 -22.72 -18.60
C PRO A 32 12.03 -23.56 -17.40
N LEU A 33 12.52 -22.89 -16.32
CA LEU A 33 12.97 -23.53 -15.10
C LEU A 33 11.85 -23.76 -14.08
N LYS A 34 10.79 -22.96 -14.14
CA LYS A 34 9.55 -23.12 -13.37
C LYS A 34 8.38 -22.91 -14.33
N PRO A 35 7.86 -23.98 -14.97
CA PRO A 35 6.60 -23.88 -15.66
C PRO A 35 5.60 -23.28 -14.67
N ALA A 36 4.97 -22.17 -15.04
CA ALA A 36 3.92 -21.58 -14.22
C ALA A 36 2.83 -22.64 -14.06
N ALA A 37 2.86 -23.35 -12.94
CA ALA A 37 1.67 -24.03 -12.50
C ALA A 37 0.68 -22.89 -12.22
N VAL A 38 -0.29 -22.71 -13.11
CA VAL A 38 -1.43 -21.83 -12.87
C VAL A 38 -2.18 -22.44 -11.68
N ARG A 39 -1.72 -22.11 -10.48
CA ARG A 39 -2.50 -22.36 -9.27
C ARG A 39 -3.58 -21.29 -9.28
N GLU A 40 -4.74 -21.66 -9.76
CA GLU A 40 -5.93 -20.87 -9.51
C GLU A 40 -6.08 -20.77 -7.98
N ARG A 41 -5.78 -19.62 -7.43
CA ARG A 41 -6.07 -19.36 -6.02
C ARG A 41 -7.58 -19.37 -5.86
N PRO A 42 -8.14 -20.10 -4.89
CA PRO A 42 -9.57 -20.14 -4.65
C PRO A 42 -10.13 -18.78 -4.22
N THR A 43 -9.27 -17.88 -3.76
CA THR A 43 -9.61 -16.53 -3.30
C THR A 43 -8.67 -15.51 -3.92
N ARG A 44 -9.19 -14.31 -4.17
CA ARG A 44 -8.41 -13.16 -4.63
C ARG A 44 -7.37 -12.79 -3.58
N PHE A 45 -6.15 -12.48 -4.03
CA PHE A 45 -5.07 -12.03 -3.13
C PHE A 45 -5.38 -10.62 -2.64
N ARG A 46 -5.36 -10.43 -1.33
CA ARG A 46 -5.79 -9.20 -0.69
C ARG A 46 -4.67 -8.58 0.13
N ALA A 47 -4.41 -7.29 -0.10
CA ALA A 47 -3.45 -6.51 0.64
C ALA A 47 -4.08 -5.34 1.39
N LEU A 48 -3.47 -4.99 2.53
CA LEU A 48 -3.71 -3.76 3.26
C LEU A 48 -2.48 -2.86 3.12
N ASP A 49 -2.65 -1.66 2.58
CA ASP A 49 -1.61 -0.61 2.44
C ASP A 49 -1.84 0.44 3.53
N VAL A 50 -0.96 0.48 4.54
CA VAL A 50 -1.16 1.26 5.76
C VAL A 50 -0.26 2.50 5.77
N GLY A 51 -0.86 3.69 5.92
CA GLY A 51 -0.17 4.97 5.76
C GLY A 51 0.22 5.21 4.31
N ALA A 52 -0.72 4.94 3.41
CA ALA A 52 -0.49 4.84 1.97
C ALA A 52 -0.24 6.19 1.27
N GLY A 53 -0.46 7.33 1.96
CA GLY A 53 -0.36 8.65 1.36
C GLY A 53 -1.33 8.81 0.19
N ILE A 54 -0.83 9.29 -0.94
CA ILE A 54 -1.59 9.43 -2.19
C ILE A 54 -1.71 8.12 -3.00
N GLY A 55 -1.36 6.97 -2.40
CA GLY A 55 -1.50 5.66 -3.02
C GLY A 55 -0.33 5.23 -3.92
N ARG A 56 0.87 5.78 -3.72
CA ARG A 56 2.06 5.46 -4.55
C ARG A 56 2.41 3.96 -4.50
N VAL A 57 2.46 3.35 -3.32
CA VAL A 57 2.77 1.93 -3.17
C VAL A 57 1.65 1.07 -3.74
N THR A 58 0.39 1.41 -3.47
CA THR A 58 -0.77 0.76 -4.07
C THR A 58 -0.63 0.74 -5.60
N ARG A 59 -0.39 1.90 -6.25
CA ARG A 59 -0.27 2.04 -7.71
C ARG A 59 0.95 1.31 -8.27
N ASP A 60 2.14 1.59 -7.71
CA ASP A 60 3.41 1.22 -8.32
C ASP A 60 3.90 -0.18 -7.90
N VAL A 61 3.34 -0.74 -6.84
CA VAL A 61 3.77 -2.05 -6.32
C VAL A 61 2.60 -3.04 -6.28
N LEU A 62 1.58 -2.75 -5.46
CA LEU A 62 0.59 -3.75 -5.10
C LEU A 62 -0.30 -4.13 -6.27
N LEU A 63 -0.88 -3.18 -7.00
CA LEU A 63 -1.78 -3.45 -8.13
C LEU A 63 -1.12 -4.18 -9.31
N HIS A 64 0.21 -4.30 -9.31
CA HIS A 64 0.91 -5.14 -10.29
C HIS A 64 0.85 -6.63 -9.99
N LEU A 65 0.58 -7.02 -8.74
CA LEU A 65 0.69 -8.37 -8.23
C LEU A 65 -0.55 -8.83 -7.45
N VAL A 66 -1.29 -7.89 -6.87
CA VAL A 66 -2.41 -8.12 -5.95
C VAL A 66 -3.73 -7.75 -6.61
N GLN A 67 -4.80 -8.48 -6.32
CA GLN A 67 -6.12 -8.24 -6.91
C GLN A 67 -6.94 -7.23 -6.12
N ASP A 68 -6.89 -7.25 -4.78
CA ASP A 68 -7.70 -6.38 -3.94
C ASP A 68 -6.81 -5.65 -2.93
N VAL A 69 -6.86 -4.32 -2.92
CA VAL A 69 -6.12 -3.49 -1.98
C VAL A 69 -7.10 -2.69 -1.12
N VAL A 70 -6.88 -2.71 0.19
CA VAL A 70 -7.47 -1.75 1.11
C VAL A 70 -6.39 -0.72 1.44
N LEU A 71 -6.60 0.51 1.02
CA LEU A 71 -5.71 1.65 1.21
C LEU A 71 -6.17 2.44 2.42
N VAL A 72 -5.30 2.63 3.41
CA VAL A 72 -5.60 3.38 4.64
C VAL A 72 -4.64 4.55 4.78
N GLU A 73 -5.20 5.74 4.94
CA GLU A 73 -4.43 6.98 5.11
C GLU A 73 -5.11 7.90 6.13
N PRO A 74 -4.41 8.41 7.16
CA PRO A 74 -5.00 9.30 8.16
C PRO A 74 -5.21 10.73 7.67
N VAL A 75 -4.34 11.25 6.79
CA VAL A 75 -4.32 12.65 6.38
C VAL A 75 -5.38 12.91 5.30
N GLU A 76 -6.36 13.77 5.63
CA GLU A 76 -7.49 14.08 4.74
C GLU A 76 -7.04 14.48 3.35
N LYS A 77 -6.05 15.37 3.23
CA LYS A 77 -5.54 15.84 1.93
C LYS A 77 -5.01 14.69 1.08
N TYR A 78 -4.28 13.75 1.69
CA TYR A 78 -3.67 12.65 0.95
C TYR A 78 -4.69 11.60 0.52
N ILE A 79 -5.64 11.26 1.42
CA ILE A 79 -6.67 10.28 1.05
C ILE A 79 -7.62 10.81 -0.02
N GLN A 80 -7.92 12.11 -0.02
CA GLN A 80 -8.73 12.75 -1.07
C GLN A 80 -7.99 12.78 -2.42
N GLU A 81 -6.70 13.07 -2.41
CA GLU A 81 -5.87 13.00 -3.61
C GLU A 81 -5.82 11.56 -4.16
N ALA A 82 -5.59 10.55 -3.29
CA ALA A 82 -5.63 9.15 -3.67
C ALA A 82 -6.99 8.76 -4.28
N TRP A 83 -8.08 9.25 -3.69
CA TRP A 83 -9.44 9.02 -4.18
C TRP A 83 -9.66 9.63 -5.58
N SER A 84 -9.27 10.90 -5.79
CA SER A 84 -9.38 11.57 -7.08
C SER A 84 -8.62 10.81 -8.17
N ARG A 85 -7.39 10.37 -7.88
CA ARG A 85 -6.58 9.55 -8.79
C ARG A 85 -7.25 8.23 -9.13
N ALA A 86 -7.78 7.53 -8.12
CA ALA A 86 -8.46 6.26 -8.29
C ALA A 86 -9.75 6.37 -9.13
N GLN A 87 -10.56 7.42 -8.88
CA GLN A 87 -11.78 7.71 -9.65
C GLN A 87 -11.48 8.01 -11.12
N PHE A 88 -10.44 8.78 -11.38
CA PHE A 88 -10.01 9.09 -12.76
C PHE A 88 -9.68 7.80 -13.53
N GLN A 89 -9.05 6.83 -12.88
CA GLN A 89 -8.74 5.53 -13.50
C GLN A 89 -9.98 4.65 -13.69
N ASP A 90 -10.99 4.77 -12.83
CA ASP A 90 -12.21 3.97 -12.91
C ASP A 90 -13.17 4.47 -14.01
N ASN A 91 -13.14 5.79 -14.31
CA ASN A 91 -13.96 6.48 -15.32
C ASN A 91 -13.16 7.55 -16.07
N PRO A 92 -12.30 7.16 -17.02
CA PRO A 92 -11.44 8.12 -17.75
C PRO A 92 -12.18 9.07 -18.69
N VAL A 93 -13.50 8.92 -18.87
CA VAL A 93 -14.30 9.74 -19.81
C VAL A 93 -14.61 11.15 -19.28
N LEU A 94 -14.38 11.40 -17.98
CA LEU A 94 -14.79 12.64 -17.34
C LEU A 94 -13.89 13.86 -17.65
N ASP A 95 -12.70 13.67 -18.26
CA ASP A 95 -11.73 14.75 -18.47
C ASP A 95 -11.15 14.88 -19.90
N GLN A 96 -11.85 14.38 -20.93
CA GLN A 96 -11.36 14.50 -22.32
C GLN A 96 -11.51 15.90 -22.94
N GLU A 97 -12.08 16.88 -22.25
CA GLU A 97 -12.39 18.19 -22.88
C GLU A 97 -11.34 19.29 -22.76
N SER A 98 -10.24 19.08 -22.06
CA SER A 98 -9.23 20.15 -21.95
C SER A 98 -7.85 19.64 -21.56
N ILE A 99 -6.98 19.31 -22.50
CA ILE A 99 -5.54 19.58 -22.33
C ILE A 99 -4.85 19.40 -23.69
N ASP A 100 -4.32 20.53 -24.24
CA ASP A 100 -3.31 20.51 -25.28
C ASP A 100 -2.04 19.86 -24.70
N ALA A 101 -1.60 18.75 -25.29
CA ALA A 101 -0.55 17.87 -24.77
C ALA A 101 0.87 18.51 -24.70
N GLU A 102 1.02 19.77 -25.05
CA GLU A 102 2.32 20.44 -25.13
C GLU A 102 2.77 21.13 -23.84
N ASP A 103 1.91 21.20 -22.80
CA ASP A 103 2.19 21.97 -21.56
C ASP A 103 1.91 21.20 -20.26
N GLU A 104 1.90 19.85 -20.29
CA GLU A 104 1.64 19.01 -19.10
C GLU A 104 2.76 19.13 -18.06
N THR A 105 2.38 19.43 -16.82
CA THR A 105 3.28 19.42 -15.69
C THR A 105 3.63 17.99 -15.26
N LEU A 106 4.75 17.79 -14.54
CA LEU A 106 5.13 16.49 -14.02
C LEU A 106 4.10 15.91 -13.02
N GLU A 107 3.36 16.78 -12.34
CA GLU A 107 2.29 16.40 -11.41
C GLU A 107 1.06 15.86 -12.17
N GLU A 108 0.70 16.48 -13.29
CA GLU A 108 -0.39 16.00 -14.16
C GLU A 108 -0.04 14.66 -14.81
N ILE A 109 1.21 14.49 -15.24
CA ILE A 109 1.70 13.21 -15.76
C ILE A 109 1.63 12.12 -14.68
N ASP A 110 2.04 12.41 -13.43
CA ASP A 110 1.98 11.45 -12.32
C ASP A 110 0.52 11.12 -11.94
N PHE A 111 -0.37 12.08 -12.00
CA PHE A 111 -1.81 11.86 -11.77
C PHE A 111 -2.41 10.86 -12.76
N ARG A 112 -1.97 10.88 -14.03
CA ARG A 112 -2.46 10.01 -15.10
C ARG A 112 -1.83 8.62 -15.13
N VAL A 113 -0.79 8.36 -14.32
CA VAL A 113 -0.19 7.02 -14.27
C VAL A 113 -1.22 5.97 -13.88
N ALA A 114 -1.38 4.97 -14.72
CA ALA A 114 -2.46 3.98 -14.60
C ALA A 114 -2.37 3.16 -13.29
N TRP A 115 -3.52 3.04 -12.61
CA TRP A 115 -3.74 2.08 -11.54
C TRP A 115 -4.13 0.74 -12.17
N LYS A 116 -3.16 -0.14 -12.26
CA LYS A 116 -3.24 -1.35 -13.08
C LYS A 116 -4.46 -2.23 -12.76
N GLY A 117 -5.27 -2.51 -13.78
CA GLY A 117 -6.42 -3.40 -13.70
C GLY A 117 -7.70 -2.76 -13.16
N ILE A 118 -7.69 -1.48 -12.75
CA ILE A 118 -8.88 -0.78 -12.25
C ILE A 118 -9.90 -0.57 -13.36
N GLN A 119 -9.49 -0.01 -14.49
CA GLN A 119 -10.37 0.25 -15.63
C GLN A 119 -11.01 -1.04 -16.15
N GLU A 120 -10.23 -2.11 -16.23
CA GLU A 120 -10.71 -3.43 -16.70
C GLU A 120 -11.47 -4.22 -15.63
N LYS A 121 -11.70 -3.63 -14.45
CA LYS A 121 -12.38 -4.29 -13.30
C LYS A 121 -11.73 -5.61 -12.87
N ARG A 122 -10.42 -5.77 -13.09
CA ARG A 122 -9.65 -6.94 -12.66
C ARG A 122 -9.11 -6.81 -11.24
N THR A 123 -8.77 -5.58 -10.84
CA THR A 123 -8.31 -5.24 -9.51
C THR A 123 -9.28 -4.29 -8.83
N SER A 124 -9.18 -4.15 -7.51
CA SER A 124 -9.95 -3.15 -6.75
C SER A 124 -9.09 -2.42 -5.74
N VAL A 125 -9.48 -1.18 -5.45
CA VAL A 125 -8.95 -0.43 -4.33
C VAL A 125 -10.10 0.13 -3.51
N THR A 126 -10.10 -0.18 -2.22
CA THR A 126 -11.01 0.38 -1.22
C THR A 126 -10.24 1.38 -0.39
N LEU A 127 -10.71 2.63 -0.32
CA LEU A 127 -10.04 3.71 0.38
C LEU A 127 -10.75 4.00 1.70
N ILE A 128 -9.97 4.05 2.78
CA ILE A 128 -10.45 4.24 4.15
C ILE A 128 -9.57 5.29 4.83
N GLN A 129 -10.20 6.25 5.47
CA GLN A 129 -9.48 7.19 6.32
C GLN A 129 -9.45 6.70 7.76
N SER A 130 -8.23 6.48 8.28
CA SER A 130 -8.00 6.08 9.67
C SER A 130 -6.56 6.31 10.08
N THR A 131 -6.33 6.51 11.37
CA THR A 131 -4.99 6.45 11.97
C THR A 131 -4.60 5.01 12.27
N HIS A 132 -3.30 4.75 12.41
CA HIS A 132 -2.80 3.42 12.80
C HIS A 132 -3.31 3.01 14.19
N GLN A 133 -3.48 3.98 15.11
CA GLN A 133 -3.98 3.73 16.45
C GLN A 133 -5.44 3.27 16.45
N SER A 134 -6.28 3.86 15.58
CA SER A 134 -7.73 3.58 15.50
C SER A 134 -8.05 2.38 14.62
N LEU A 135 -7.18 2.06 13.67
CA LEU A 135 -7.41 0.99 12.71
C LEU A 135 -7.45 -0.38 13.39
N ASP A 136 -8.55 -1.10 13.24
CA ASP A 136 -8.61 -2.54 13.42
C ASP A 136 -8.60 -3.23 12.05
N PRO A 137 -7.48 -3.83 11.64
CA PRO A 137 -7.40 -4.50 10.34
C PRO A 137 -8.32 -5.74 10.23
N SER A 138 -8.77 -6.31 11.34
CA SER A 138 -9.72 -7.44 11.34
C SER A 138 -11.15 -6.98 11.07
N ASN A 139 -11.45 -5.70 11.34
CA ASN A 139 -12.74 -5.05 11.08
C ASN A 139 -12.51 -3.62 10.60
N PRO A 140 -11.99 -3.43 9.38
CA PRO A 140 -11.49 -2.14 8.90
C PRO A 140 -12.51 -1.01 8.91
N LEU A 141 -13.81 -1.31 8.88
CA LEU A 141 -14.88 -0.30 8.86
C LEU A 141 -15.40 0.10 10.25
N SER A 142 -15.00 -0.60 11.32
CA SER A 142 -15.61 -0.42 12.66
C SER A 142 -15.34 0.94 13.28
N SER A 143 -14.19 1.56 12.98
CA SER A 143 -13.76 2.85 13.56
C SER A 143 -13.06 3.74 12.54
N THR A 144 -13.49 3.68 11.29
CA THR A 144 -12.85 4.34 10.15
C THR A 144 -13.89 5.07 9.32
N ARG A 145 -13.43 5.99 8.48
CA ARG A 145 -14.28 6.64 7.48
C ARG A 145 -14.04 5.97 6.13
N PHE A 146 -15.05 5.28 5.63
CA PHE A 146 -15.06 4.79 4.25
C PHE A 146 -15.14 5.97 3.28
N ILE A 147 -14.20 6.03 2.31
CA ILE A 147 -14.14 7.07 1.28
C ILE A 147 -14.79 6.57 0.00
N GLY A 148 -14.43 5.37 -0.46
CA GLY A 148 -14.98 4.78 -1.67
C GLY A 148 -14.23 3.55 -2.12
N ARG A 149 -14.74 2.94 -3.20
CA ARG A 149 -14.10 1.80 -3.88
C ARG A 149 -14.13 2.00 -5.38
N VAL A 150 -13.04 1.62 -6.04
CA VAL A 150 -12.90 1.60 -7.50
C VAL A 150 -12.52 0.20 -7.99
N GLY A 151 -12.76 -0.06 -9.27
CA GLY A 151 -12.38 -1.29 -9.94
C GLY A 151 -13.39 -2.43 -9.76
N HIS A 152 -12.90 -3.62 -9.41
CA HIS A 152 -13.74 -4.81 -9.25
C HIS A 152 -14.70 -4.70 -8.07
N LYS A 153 -15.95 -5.13 -8.30
CA LYS A 153 -17.00 -5.20 -7.29
C LYS A 153 -17.48 -6.65 -7.21
N PRO A 154 -17.21 -7.37 -6.12
CA PRO A 154 -17.52 -8.81 -6.04
C PRO A 154 -19.02 -9.09 -5.92
N SER A 155 -19.80 -8.15 -5.37
CA SER A 155 -21.21 -8.27 -5.09
C SER A 155 -21.93 -6.94 -5.35
N PRO A 156 -23.27 -6.92 -5.55
CA PRO A 156 -24.06 -5.70 -5.46
C PRO A 156 -23.86 -4.94 -4.15
N ASN A 157 -23.51 -5.63 -3.07
CA ASN A 157 -23.06 -5.04 -1.82
C ASN A 157 -21.54 -4.85 -1.85
N GLU A 158 -21.09 -3.65 -2.15
CA GLU A 158 -19.66 -3.29 -2.34
C GLU A 158 -18.77 -3.59 -1.15
N LEU A 159 -19.33 -3.85 0.02
CA LEU A 159 -18.62 -3.97 1.29
C LEU A 159 -18.53 -5.40 1.82
N GLU A 160 -19.12 -6.39 1.15
CA GLU A 160 -19.15 -7.78 1.65
C GLU A 160 -17.79 -8.42 1.85
N ASP A 161 -16.76 -7.98 1.12
CA ASP A 161 -15.41 -8.52 1.21
C ASP A 161 -14.46 -7.74 2.13
N ILE A 162 -14.89 -6.60 2.67
CA ILE A 162 -14.03 -5.72 3.48
C ILE A 162 -13.57 -6.41 4.78
N ASP A 163 -14.44 -7.21 5.39
CA ASP A 163 -14.13 -7.95 6.61
C ASP A 163 -13.32 -9.23 6.37
N SER A 164 -12.97 -9.52 5.12
CA SER A 164 -12.13 -10.67 4.81
C SER A 164 -10.67 -10.44 5.24
N LYS A 165 -9.98 -11.52 5.62
CA LYS A 165 -8.58 -11.50 6.03
C LYS A 165 -7.64 -11.07 4.90
N PHE A 166 -6.44 -10.61 5.26
CA PHE A 166 -5.40 -10.16 4.34
C PHE A 166 -4.32 -11.23 4.15
N ASP A 167 -3.85 -11.38 2.92
CA ASP A 167 -2.66 -12.17 2.62
C ASP A 167 -1.39 -11.37 2.90
N LEU A 168 -1.48 -10.03 2.76
CA LEU A 168 -0.37 -9.09 2.93
C LEU A 168 -0.84 -7.84 3.66
N ILE A 169 -0.06 -7.41 4.66
CA ILE A 169 -0.17 -6.07 5.26
C ILE A 169 1.14 -5.35 4.99
N TRP A 170 1.07 -4.23 4.28
CA TRP A 170 2.22 -3.43 3.87
C TRP A 170 2.25 -2.11 4.62
N CYS A 171 3.36 -1.84 5.31
CA CYS A 171 3.62 -0.61 6.03
C CYS A 171 4.94 -0.02 5.53
N GLN A 172 4.89 1.11 4.85
CA GLN A 172 6.08 1.75 4.32
C GLN A 172 6.12 3.23 4.70
N TRP A 173 7.18 3.62 5.43
CA TRP A 173 7.44 5.00 5.87
C TRP A 173 6.26 5.62 6.65
N SER A 174 5.58 4.83 7.46
CA SER A 174 4.39 5.26 8.19
C SER A 174 4.41 4.90 9.67
N LEU A 175 5.16 3.86 10.07
CA LEU A 175 5.20 3.39 11.45
C LEU A 175 6.10 4.26 12.35
N GLY A 176 6.91 5.15 11.77
CA GLY A 176 7.69 6.15 12.48
C GLY A 176 6.82 7.10 13.32
N HIS A 177 5.56 7.32 12.93
CA HIS A 177 4.62 8.17 13.66
C HIS A 177 3.95 7.49 14.86
N LEU A 178 4.30 6.25 15.17
CA LEU A 178 3.78 5.51 16.32
C LEU A 178 4.76 5.52 17.49
N SER A 179 4.25 5.67 18.71
CA SER A 179 5.00 5.32 19.91
C SER A 179 5.31 3.81 19.93
N ASN A 180 6.31 3.37 20.69
CA ASN A 180 6.62 1.94 20.80
C ASN A 180 5.43 1.11 21.33
N PRO A 181 4.67 1.54 22.35
CA PRO A 181 3.47 0.84 22.76
C PRO A 181 2.41 0.75 21.67
N ASP A 182 2.15 1.84 20.93
CA ASP A 182 1.17 1.86 19.84
C ASP A 182 1.58 0.96 18.68
N LEU A 183 2.88 0.93 18.36
CA LEU A 183 3.42 0.04 17.34
C LEU A 183 3.16 -1.43 17.70
N VAL A 184 3.44 -1.84 18.94
CA VAL A 184 3.20 -3.22 19.40
C VAL A 184 1.70 -3.55 19.33
N LEU A 185 0.84 -2.65 19.77
CA LEU A 185 -0.61 -2.83 19.70
C LEU A 185 -1.11 -2.95 18.25
N PHE A 186 -0.62 -2.07 17.36
CA PHE A 186 -0.97 -2.13 15.96
C PHE A 186 -0.53 -3.45 15.31
N LEU A 187 0.72 -3.87 15.52
CA LEU A 187 1.23 -5.13 14.96
C LEU A 187 0.48 -6.36 15.49
N GLY A 188 0.04 -6.32 16.77
CA GLY A 188 -0.81 -7.35 17.36
C GLY A 188 -2.16 -7.48 16.62
N ARG A 189 -2.84 -6.36 16.33
CA ARG A 189 -4.08 -6.33 15.55
C ARG A 189 -3.84 -6.77 14.09
N ALA A 190 -2.79 -6.24 13.47
CA ALA A 190 -2.40 -6.61 12.10
C ALA A 190 -2.17 -8.12 11.95
N LYS A 191 -1.46 -8.75 12.90
CA LYS A 191 -1.25 -10.20 12.92
C LYS A 191 -2.56 -10.98 12.96
N GLN A 192 -3.56 -10.51 13.73
CA GLN A 192 -4.86 -11.19 13.83
C GLN A 192 -5.68 -11.07 12.53
N ALA A 193 -5.41 -10.05 11.72
CA ALA A 193 -6.08 -9.82 10.44
C ALA A 193 -5.47 -10.61 9.27
N LEU A 194 -4.37 -11.33 9.48
CA LEU A 194 -3.76 -12.15 8.43
C LEU A 194 -4.57 -13.39 8.11
N ARG A 195 -4.57 -13.79 6.84
CA ARG A 195 -5.20 -15.01 6.34
C ARG A 195 -4.28 -16.21 6.62
N GLY A 196 -4.42 -16.78 7.80
CA GLY A 196 -3.67 -17.98 8.18
C GLY A 196 -2.16 -17.75 8.34
N PRO A 197 -1.38 -18.83 8.41
CA PRO A 197 0.05 -18.78 8.68
C PRO A 197 0.90 -18.26 7.52
N GLU A 198 0.36 -18.27 6.30
CA GLU A 198 1.03 -17.80 5.08
C GLU A 198 0.91 -16.28 4.89
N GLY A 199 0.06 -15.62 5.69
CA GLY A 199 -0.09 -14.17 5.65
C GLY A 199 1.15 -13.45 6.17
N VAL A 200 1.53 -12.34 5.55
CA VAL A 200 2.78 -11.62 5.84
C VAL A 200 2.51 -10.16 6.17
N ILE A 201 3.24 -9.64 7.15
CA ILE A 201 3.37 -8.20 7.41
C ILE A 201 4.73 -7.76 6.88
N VAL A 202 4.74 -6.83 5.93
CA VAL A 202 5.97 -6.18 5.42
C VAL A 202 6.09 -4.81 6.06
N ILE A 203 7.22 -4.58 6.72
CA ILE A 203 7.60 -3.28 7.27
C ILE A 203 8.81 -2.79 6.50
N LYS A 204 8.69 -1.61 5.89
CA LYS A 204 9.75 -0.97 5.13
C LYS A 204 9.94 0.44 5.63
N GLU A 205 10.93 0.62 6.49
CA GLU A 205 11.19 1.87 7.21
C GLU A 205 12.66 2.27 7.11
N ASN A 206 12.94 3.53 7.33
CA ASN A 206 14.29 3.97 7.60
C ASN A 206 14.75 3.41 8.94
N VAL A 207 16.02 3.01 9.02
CA VAL A 207 16.62 2.53 10.26
C VAL A 207 17.90 3.33 10.57
N CYS A 208 18.17 3.57 11.84
CA CYS A 208 19.46 4.11 12.28
C CYS A 208 20.35 2.97 12.76
N ILE A 209 21.67 3.21 12.65
CA ILE A 209 22.68 2.32 13.23
C ILE A 209 23.17 3.00 14.52
N GLU A 210 23.16 2.25 15.63
CA GLU A 210 23.74 2.74 16.87
C GLU A 210 25.27 2.87 16.72
N ILE A 211 25.74 4.11 16.65
CA ILE A 211 27.19 4.39 16.64
C ILE A 211 27.58 4.88 18.03
N GLY A 212 28.18 3.99 18.84
CA GLY A 212 28.94 4.37 20.01
C GLY A 212 28.18 5.09 21.12
N GLY A 213 27.00 4.62 21.52
CA GLY A 213 26.33 5.05 22.75
C GLY A 213 25.69 6.44 22.74
N SER A 214 25.44 7.01 21.56
CA SER A 214 24.89 8.37 21.44
C SER A 214 23.36 8.43 21.29
N THR A 215 22.68 7.29 21.22
CA THR A 215 21.21 7.24 21.07
C THR A 215 20.57 6.83 22.38
N THR A 216 19.74 7.69 22.96
CA THR A 216 18.97 7.36 24.16
C THR A 216 17.85 6.37 23.78
N GLY A 217 18.09 5.06 24.03
CA GLY A 217 17.09 4.02 23.84
C GLY A 217 16.88 3.54 22.41
N GLY A 218 17.90 3.62 21.52
CA GLY A 218 17.82 3.05 20.17
C GLY A 218 16.83 3.73 19.23
N VAL A 219 16.54 5.02 19.44
CA VAL A 219 15.59 5.81 18.65
C VAL A 219 16.11 7.20 18.38
N VAL A 220 15.97 7.68 17.13
CA VAL A 220 16.21 9.07 16.73
C VAL A 220 14.87 9.71 16.42
N PHE A 221 14.58 10.86 17.06
CA PHE A 221 13.37 11.65 16.81
C PHE A 221 13.68 12.73 15.77
N ASP A 222 12.81 12.85 14.77
CA ASP A 222 12.84 13.93 13.77
C ASP A 222 11.74 14.94 14.10
N ASP A 223 12.13 16.17 14.44
CA ASP A 223 11.21 17.26 14.85
C ASP A 223 10.48 17.84 13.62
N GLN A 224 10.96 17.64 12.40
CA GLN A 224 10.36 18.23 11.20
C GLN A 224 9.03 17.55 10.85
N ASP A 225 8.97 16.23 10.98
CA ASP A 225 7.79 15.44 10.66
C ASP A 225 7.21 14.68 11.88
N SER A 226 7.81 14.85 13.05
CA SER A 226 7.41 14.18 14.30
C SER A 226 7.49 12.65 14.19
N SER A 227 8.49 12.12 13.51
CA SER A 227 8.69 10.69 13.35
C SER A 227 9.83 10.13 14.20
N LEU A 228 9.77 8.84 14.45
CA LEU A 228 10.77 8.06 15.17
C LEU A 228 11.51 7.14 14.17
N THR A 229 12.80 7.37 13.96
CA THR A 229 13.66 6.39 13.28
C THR A 229 14.24 5.44 14.33
N ARG A 230 13.92 4.16 14.21
CA ARG A 230 14.37 3.13 15.14
C ARG A 230 15.70 2.56 14.72
N CYS A 231 16.61 2.41 15.68
CA CYS A 231 17.92 1.80 15.42
C CYS A 231 17.80 0.27 15.43
N VAL A 232 18.63 -0.38 14.63
CA VAL A 232 18.84 -1.83 14.69
C VAL A 232 20.14 -2.09 15.45
N GLU A 233 20.11 -3.09 16.35
CA GLU A 233 21.33 -3.65 16.92
C GLU A 233 22.05 -4.46 15.83
N VAL A 234 23.32 -4.20 15.62
CA VAL A 234 24.19 -4.90 14.67
C VAL A 234 25.09 -5.88 15.39
#